data_b18e8ded42c915009753fd4a9ea4a8cf
#
_entry.id   b18e8ded42c915009753fd4a9ea4a8cf
#
_cell.length_a   1.000
_cell.length_b   1.000
_cell.length_c   1.000
_cell.angle_alpha   90.00
_cell.angle_beta   90.00
_cell.angle_gamma   90.00
#
_symmetry.space_group_name_H-M   'P 1'
#
loop_
_entity.id
_entity.type
_entity.pdbx_description
1 polymer ?
#
loop_
_entity_poly.entity_id
_entity_poly.type
_entity_poly.pdbx_seq_one_letter_code
_entity_poly.pdbx_strand_id
1 'polypeptide(L)'
;MQVIFDKALTDYMNEKAYVAVSLDVLIPVGSEADEPEMITKFLTAKQYTENKDKAFKIFSDGAYPVLVMQPGYTFGNSLELGLSSFLGTKDISVKGAELYSLD
;
A
#
# COMPACT_ATOMS: atom_id res chain seq x y z
N MET A 1 2.13 -14.57 6.63
CA MET A 1 1.00 -13.62 6.58
C MET A 1 0.26 -13.78 5.26
N GLN A 2 -1.05 -13.69 5.29
CA GLN A 2 -1.90 -13.80 4.12
C GLN A 2 -2.21 -12.40 3.56
N VAL A 3 -2.10 -12.23 2.24
CA VAL A 3 -2.45 -10.97 1.57
C VAL A 3 -3.70 -11.21 0.75
N ILE A 4 -4.74 -10.42 1.02
CA ILE A 4 -6.06 -10.58 0.41
C ILE A 4 -6.41 -9.29 -0.34
N PHE A 5 -6.66 -9.42 -1.64
CA PHE A 5 -7.18 -8.33 -2.46
C PHE A 5 -8.66 -8.58 -2.69
N ASP A 6 -9.53 -7.59 -2.46
CA ASP A 6 -10.92 -7.79 -2.77
C ASP A 6 -11.14 -7.73 -4.29
N LYS A 7 -12.32 -8.19 -4.71
CA LYS A 7 -12.64 -8.29 -6.14
C LYS A 7 -12.68 -6.91 -6.80
N ALA A 8 -13.25 -5.92 -6.14
CA ALA A 8 -13.34 -4.58 -6.71
C ALA A 8 -11.95 -4.00 -7.00
N LEU A 9 -11.00 -4.21 -6.09
CA LEU A 9 -9.64 -3.73 -6.26
C LEU A 9 -8.92 -4.47 -7.39
N THR A 10 -9.02 -5.80 -7.45
CA THR A 10 -8.38 -6.57 -8.51
C THR A 10 -8.95 -6.22 -9.88
N ASP A 11 -10.27 -6.05 -9.99
CA ASP A 11 -10.91 -5.67 -11.24
C ASP A 11 -10.45 -4.29 -11.70
N TYR A 12 -10.38 -3.33 -10.78
CA TYR A 12 -9.93 -1.98 -11.09
C TYR A 12 -8.46 -1.98 -11.55
N MET A 13 -7.59 -2.68 -10.84
CA MET A 13 -6.18 -2.75 -11.20
C MET A 13 -5.98 -3.42 -12.56
N ASN A 14 -6.70 -4.48 -12.83
CA ASN A 14 -6.64 -5.16 -14.11
C ASN A 14 -7.10 -4.24 -15.26
N GLU A 15 -8.21 -3.52 -15.06
CA GLU A 15 -8.73 -2.58 -16.05
C GLU A 15 -7.74 -1.46 -16.37
N LYS A 16 -7.06 -0.94 -15.35
CA LYS A 16 -6.14 0.19 -15.49
C LYS A 16 -4.69 -0.23 -15.77
N ALA A 17 -4.44 -1.53 -15.90
CA ALA A 17 -3.09 -2.07 -16.12
C ALA A 17 -2.12 -1.76 -14.98
N TYR A 18 -2.61 -1.68 -13.75
CA TYR A 18 -1.76 -1.64 -12.57
C TYR A 18 -1.33 -3.06 -12.20
N VAL A 19 -0.08 -3.24 -11.82
CA VAL A 19 0.48 -4.57 -11.55
C VAL A 19 0.96 -4.76 -10.12
N ALA A 20 0.93 -3.72 -9.31
CA ALA A 20 1.40 -3.77 -7.92
C ALA A 20 0.82 -2.61 -7.11
N VAL A 21 0.97 -2.70 -5.81
CA VAL A 21 0.58 -1.66 -4.85
C VAL A 21 1.80 -1.34 -4.00
N SER A 22 2.01 -0.07 -3.66
CA SER A 22 3.03 0.31 -2.69
C SER A 22 2.41 0.88 -1.43
N LEU A 23 3.04 0.55 -0.29
CA LEU A 23 2.75 1.13 1.00
C LEU A 23 3.99 1.94 1.41
N ASP A 24 3.80 3.22 1.60
CA ASP A 24 4.87 4.13 2.00
C ASP A 24 4.43 4.91 3.23
N VAL A 25 5.32 5.72 3.77
CA VAL A 25 5.06 6.53 4.96
C VAL A 25 5.38 7.97 4.64
N LEU A 26 4.43 8.85 4.89
CA LEU A 26 4.67 10.29 4.84
C LEU A 26 4.85 10.79 6.27
N ILE A 27 6.02 11.39 6.54
CA ILE A 27 6.28 12.02 7.82
C ILE A 27 6.24 13.53 7.57
N PRO A 28 5.18 14.22 8.06
CA PRO A 28 5.09 15.66 7.86
C PRO A 28 6.24 16.37 8.56
N VAL A 29 6.70 17.47 7.97
CA VAL A 29 7.82 18.25 8.48
C VAL A 29 7.31 19.58 9.03
N GLY A 30 7.72 19.92 10.24
CA GLY A 30 7.53 21.26 10.79
C GLY A 30 6.32 21.45 11.69
N SER A 31 5.62 20.40 12.09
CA SER A 31 4.53 20.48 13.04
C SER A 31 4.74 19.51 14.19
N GLU A 32 4.50 19.97 15.39
CA GLU A 32 4.66 19.14 16.60
C GLU A 32 3.56 18.10 16.78
N ALA A 33 2.45 18.26 16.09
CA ALA A 33 1.29 17.37 16.23
C ALA A 33 1.17 16.34 15.12
N ASP A 34 2.13 16.29 14.19
CA ASP A 34 2.03 15.45 13.01
C ASP A 34 2.43 14.03 13.29
N GLU A 35 1.52 13.12 12.95
CA GLU A 35 1.76 11.69 12.99
C GLU A 35 2.11 11.20 11.60
N PRO A 36 2.89 10.10 11.50
CA PRO A 36 3.14 9.49 10.20
C PRO A 36 1.83 9.07 9.53
N GLU A 37 1.75 9.28 8.22
CA GLU A 37 0.59 8.88 7.45
C GLU A 37 0.94 7.76 6.48
N MET A 38 0.02 6.81 6.32
CA MET A 38 0.15 5.75 5.34
C MET A 38 -0.15 6.30 3.95
N ILE A 39 0.76 6.08 3.03
CA ILE A 39 0.60 6.46 1.63
C ILE A 39 0.49 5.19 0.80
N THR A 40 -0.58 5.06 0.04
CA THR A 40 -0.78 3.92 -0.85
C THR A 40 -0.78 4.39 -2.29
N LYS A 41 -0.21 3.60 -3.19
CA LYS A 41 -0.19 3.91 -4.60
C LYS A 41 -0.42 2.67 -5.44
N PHE A 42 -1.12 2.86 -6.56
CA PHE A 42 -1.16 1.87 -7.63
C PHE A 42 0.10 2.01 -8.48
N LEU A 43 0.71 0.89 -8.85
CA LEU A 43 1.93 0.91 -9.66
C LEU A 43 1.68 0.27 -11.01
N THR A 44 2.11 0.96 -12.07
CA THR A 44 2.20 0.39 -13.42
C THR A 44 3.39 -0.57 -13.49
N ALA A 45 3.49 -1.34 -14.57
CA ALA A 45 4.62 -2.26 -14.76
C ALA A 45 5.96 -1.52 -14.70
N LYS A 46 6.04 -0.34 -15.29
CA LYS A 46 7.25 0.48 -15.26
C LYS A 46 7.59 0.91 -13.83
N GLN A 47 6.61 1.42 -13.11
CA GLN A 47 6.81 1.88 -11.73
C GLN A 47 7.20 0.72 -10.81
N TYR A 48 6.59 -0.43 -11.00
CA TYR A 48 6.95 -1.62 -10.24
C TYR A 48 8.42 -1.99 -10.47
N THR A 49 8.85 -2.04 -11.73
CA THR A 49 10.24 -2.35 -12.09
C THR A 49 11.21 -1.34 -11.48
N GLU A 50 10.86 -0.05 -11.48
CA GLU A 50 11.71 1.00 -10.92
C GLU A 50 11.79 0.95 -9.39
N ASN A 51 10.78 0.42 -8.72
CA ASN A 51 10.68 0.49 -7.25
C ASN A 51 10.92 -0.82 -6.52
N LYS A 52 10.82 -1.96 -7.19
CA LYS A 52 10.93 -3.26 -6.51
C LYS A 52 12.25 -3.46 -5.79
N ASP A 53 13.35 -2.95 -6.35
CA ASP A 53 14.69 -3.09 -5.75
C ASP A 53 14.92 -2.12 -4.60
N LYS A 54 14.07 -1.10 -4.47
CA LYS A 54 14.14 -0.10 -3.39
C LYS A 54 13.23 -0.45 -2.23
N ALA A 55 12.35 -1.43 -2.39
CA ALA A 55 11.39 -1.78 -1.37
C ALA A 55 12.08 -2.42 -0.16
N PHE A 56 11.63 -2.03 1.03
CA PHE A 56 12.08 -2.65 2.27
C PHE A 56 11.63 -4.11 2.34
N LYS A 57 10.41 -4.40 1.88
CA LYS A 57 9.83 -5.74 1.89
C LYS A 57 8.79 -5.86 0.77
N ILE A 58 8.67 -7.05 0.20
CA ILE A 58 7.66 -7.33 -0.84
C ILE A 58 6.85 -8.55 -0.41
N PHE A 59 5.53 -8.39 -0.38
CA PHE A 59 4.61 -9.50 -0.18
C PHE A 59 4.08 -9.94 -1.54
N SER A 60 4.25 -11.21 -1.87
CA SER A 60 3.93 -11.74 -3.21
C SER A 60 2.86 -12.82 -3.21
N ASP A 61 2.22 -13.10 -2.07
CA ASP A 61 1.23 -14.19 -2.00
C ASP A 61 -0.19 -13.79 -2.39
N GLY A 62 -0.46 -12.52 -2.62
CA GLY A 62 -1.77 -12.03 -3.07
C GLY A 62 -1.88 -11.96 -4.58
N ALA A 63 -2.99 -11.38 -5.07
CA ALA A 63 -3.24 -11.23 -6.50
C ALA A 63 -2.18 -10.38 -7.20
N TYR A 64 -1.62 -9.41 -6.49
CA TYR A 64 -0.56 -8.53 -6.99
C TYR A 64 0.49 -8.35 -5.91
N PRO A 65 1.76 -8.06 -6.28
CA PRO A 65 2.79 -7.73 -5.30
C PRO A 65 2.44 -6.48 -4.50
N VAL A 66 2.76 -6.49 -3.21
CA VAL A 66 2.65 -5.33 -2.33
C VAL A 66 4.05 -4.95 -1.88
N LEU A 67 4.49 -3.75 -2.28
CA LEU A 67 5.80 -3.21 -1.95
C LEU A 67 5.69 -2.34 -0.70
N VAL A 68 6.32 -2.77 0.39
CA VAL A 68 6.45 -1.95 1.59
C VAL A 68 7.74 -1.16 1.42
N MET A 69 7.63 0.13 1.18
CA MET A 69 8.78 0.94 0.76
C MET A 69 9.71 1.33 1.91
N GLN A 70 9.19 1.39 3.13
CA GLN A 70 9.98 1.77 4.31
C GLN A 70 9.59 0.92 5.51
N PRO A 71 10.51 0.71 6.48
CA PRO A 71 10.12 0.15 7.76
C PRO A 71 9.20 1.11 8.51
N GLY A 72 8.50 0.63 9.51
CA GLY A 72 7.59 1.44 10.32
C GLY A 72 6.18 0.90 10.35
N TYR A 73 5.95 -0.26 9.74
CA TYR A 73 4.65 -0.92 9.75
C TYR A 73 4.65 -2.11 10.70
N THR A 74 3.54 -2.31 11.38
CA THR A 74 3.22 -3.54 12.09
C THR A 74 2.11 -4.24 11.32
N PHE A 75 2.28 -5.52 11.05
CA PHE A 75 1.29 -6.31 10.31
C PHE A 75 0.63 -7.33 11.24
N GLY A 76 -0.68 -7.55 11.03
CA GLY A 76 -1.40 -8.61 11.71
C GLY A 76 -1.22 -9.96 10.98
N ASN A 77 -2.18 -10.87 11.19
CA ASN A 77 -2.13 -12.19 10.56
C ASN A 77 -2.48 -12.14 9.07
N SER A 78 -3.21 -11.11 8.65
CA SER A 78 -3.55 -10.91 7.25
C SER A 78 -3.50 -9.44 6.91
N LEU A 79 -3.17 -9.17 5.65
CA LEU A 79 -3.21 -7.84 5.07
C LEU A 79 -4.34 -7.84 4.05
N GLU A 80 -5.37 -7.03 4.28
CA GLU A 80 -6.54 -6.96 3.41
C GLU A 80 -6.57 -5.63 2.69
N LEU A 81 -6.60 -5.69 1.37
CA LEU A 81 -6.59 -4.51 0.52
C LEU A 81 -7.90 -4.42 -0.26
N GLY A 82 -8.48 -3.24 -0.29
CA GLY A 82 -9.73 -2.99 -1.00
C GLY A 82 -9.68 -1.70 -1.79
N LEU A 83 -10.69 -1.52 -2.64
CA LEU A 83 -10.84 -0.29 -3.41
C LEU A 83 -11.74 0.67 -2.64
N SER A 84 -11.27 1.89 -2.42
CA SER A 84 -12.07 2.96 -1.87
C SER A 84 -12.26 4.07 -2.89
N SER A 85 -13.31 4.86 -2.71
CA SER A 85 -13.66 5.92 -3.64
C SER A 85 -14.12 7.12 -2.85
N PHE A 86 -13.55 8.28 -3.14
CA PHE A 86 -13.94 9.53 -2.50
C PHE A 86 -13.92 10.66 -3.53
N LEU A 87 -15.05 11.29 -3.75
CA LEU A 87 -15.22 12.39 -4.71
C LEU A 87 -14.67 12.05 -6.10
N GLY A 88 -14.91 10.81 -6.56
CA GLY A 88 -14.46 10.35 -7.88
C GLY A 88 -13.02 9.86 -7.93
N THR A 89 -12.26 10.00 -6.84
CA THR A 89 -10.90 9.52 -6.77
C THR A 89 -10.87 8.10 -6.22
N LYS A 90 -10.14 7.21 -6.88
CA LYS A 90 -9.97 5.84 -6.43
C LYS A 90 -8.69 5.72 -5.61
N ASP A 91 -8.78 4.98 -4.51
CA ASP A 91 -7.67 4.77 -3.61
C ASP A 91 -7.72 3.35 -3.06
N ILE A 92 -6.72 2.99 -2.30
CA ILE A 92 -6.58 1.66 -1.72
C ILE A 92 -6.91 1.73 -0.23
N SER A 93 -7.87 0.91 0.21
CA SER A 93 -8.13 0.75 1.63
C SER A 93 -7.26 -0.38 2.17
N VAL A 94 -6.74 -0.22 3.38
CA VAL A 94 -5.81 -1.17 3.99
C VAL A 94 -6.30 -1.55 5.37
N LYS A 95 -6.38 -2.86 5.63
CA LYS A 95 -6.64 -3.41 6.95
C LYS A 95 -5.55 -4.42 7.27
N GLY A 96 -5.17 -4.50 8.53
CA GLY A 96 -4.14 -5.43 8.97
C GLY A 96 -2.73 -4.89 8.94
N ALA A 97 -2.56 -3.61 8.65
CA ALA A 97 -1.28 -2.91 8.73
C ALA A 97 -1.46 -1.60 9.47
N GLU A 98 -0.57 -1.30 10.38
CA GLU A 98 -0.60 -0.07 11.18
C GLU A 98 0.80 0.53 11.22
N LEU A 99 0.87 1.85 11.28
CA LEU A 99 2.13 2.54 11.46
C LEU A 99 2.52 2.56 12.93
N TYR A 100 3.81 2.43 13.21
CA TYR A 100 4.31 2.58 14.56
C TYR A 100 4.05 4.01 15.04
N SER A 101 3.64 4.11 16.30
CA SER A 101 3.65 5.41 16.98
C SER A 101 5.09 5.81 17.26
N LEU A 102 5.42 7.07 16.98
CA LEU A 102 6.76 7.62 17.21
C LEU A 102 6.86 8.31 18.57
N ASP A 103 6.23 7.78 19.57
CA ASP A 103 6.31 8.35 20.93
C ASP A 103 7.71 8.20 21.53
#